data_bec10d4c7edc9ea1f494675bba1d1201
#
_entry.id   bec10d4c7edc9ea1f494675bba1d1201
#
_cell.length_a   1.000
_cell.length_b   1.000
_cell.length_c   1.000
_cell.angle_alpha   90.00
_cell.angle_beta   90.00
_cell.angle_gamma   90.00
#
_symmetry.space_group_name_H-M   'P 1'
#
loop_
_entity.id
_entity.type
_entity.pdbx_description
1 polymer ?
#
loop_
_entity_poly.entity_id
_entity_poly.type
_entity_poly.pdbx_seq_one_letter_code
_entity_poly.pdbx_strand_id
1 'polypeptide(L)'
;MLARDGVFLEDLCPKTHARRWRRSLHHLTGRRCLYCGLPSQSIDHVRPLSHGGLSITENCVPACLSCNGSKGDSEAFHWYRRQVFYDPRRAMALRAWTDGDLRLAQRLLAWSSLGPCGEGDQAGEKAQPHQTRQATSPLWRWQMAS
;
A
#
# COMPACT_ATOMS: atom_id res chain seq x y z
N MET A 1 -23.31 25.32 -8.27
CA MET A 1 -23.89 25.33 -6.95
C MET A 1 -22.82 25.59 -5.92
N LEU A 2 -22.98 26.66 -5.26
CA LEU A 2 -22.02 27.23 -4.37
C LEU A 2 -21.68 26.28 -3.23
N ALA A 3 -20.43 25.90 -3.14
CA ALA A 3 -19.88 25.53 -1.86
C ALA A 3 -20.13 26.73 -0.95
N ARG A 4 -21.17 26.65 -0.18
CA ARG A 4 -21.36 27.59 0.88
C ARG A 4 -20.28 27.31 1.87
N ASP A 5 -19.71 28.35 2.37
CA ASP A 5 -18.95 28.40 3.61
C ASP A 5 -19.86 28.02 4.79
N GLY A 6 -20.69 26.99 4.57
CA GLY A 6 -21.58 26.44 5.54
C GLY A 6 -20.84 25.48 6.42
N VAL A 7 -20.75 25.77 7.69
CA VAL A 7 -20.40 24.81 8.71
C VAL A 7 -21.48 23.72 8.69
N PHE A 8 -21.13 22.53 8.26
CA PHE A 8 -22.03 21.40 8.34
C PHE A 8 -22.08 20.90 9.78
N LEU A 9 -23.24 20.41 10.21
CA LEU A 9 -23.40 19.82 11.55
C LEU A 9 -22.41 18.70 11.80
N GLU A 10 -21.98 18.03 10.75
CA GLU A 10 -20.95 16.99 10.78
C GLU A 10 -19.59 17.50 11.23
N ASP A 11 -19.25 18.74 10.90
CA ASP A 11 -17.99 19.37 11.28
C ASP A 11 -17.96 19.68 12.79
N LEU A 12 -19.12 19.75 13.40
CA LEU A 12 -19.26 19.94 14.84
C LEU A 12 -19.23 18.63 15.62
N CYS A 13 -19.25 17.48 14.94
CA CYS A 13 -19.20 16.16 15.57
C CYS A 13 -17.89 15.45 15.28
N PRO A 14 -16.91 15.45 16.20
CA PRO A 14 -15.60 14.80 15.98
C PRO A 14 -15.69 13.32 15.61
N LYS A 15 -16.67 12.59 16.16
CA LYS A 15 -16.87 11.16 15.85
C LYS A 15 -17.34 10.96 14.41
N THR A 16 -18.24 11.79 13.91
CA THR A 16 -18.73 11.73 12.53
C THR A 16 -17.63 12.11 11.56
N HIS A 17 -16.86 13.14 11.86
CA HIS A 17 -15.70 13.57 11.07
C HIS A 17 -14.64 12.45 10.98
N ALA A 18 -14.26 11.86 12.10
CA ALA A 18 -13.30 10.75 12.14
C ALA A 18 -13.80 9.52 11.35
N ARG A 19 -15.09 9.21 11.45
CA ARG A 19 -15.71 8.11 10.70
C ARG A 19 -15.69 8.35 9.20
N ARG A 20 -15.99 9.55 8.77
CA ARG A 20 -15.96 9.98 7.35
C ARG A 20 -14.53 9.92 6.82
N TRP A 21 -13.58 10.42 7.56
CA TRP A 21 -12.16 10.37 7.21
C TRP A 21 -11.66 8.94 7.04
N ARG A 22 -11.92 8.04 7.98
CA ARG A 22 -11.57 6.62 7.87
C ARG A 22 -12.19 5.97 6.64
N ARG A 23 -13.45 6.27 6.36
CA ARG A 23 -14.13 5.78 5.16
C ARG A 23 -13.44 6.27 3.89
N SER A 24 -13.01 7.51 3.83
CA SER A 24 -12.28 8.07 2.69
C SER A 24 -10.94 7.36 2.47
N LEU A 25 -10.23 7.02 3.53
CA LEU A 25 -8.99 6.24 3.43
C LEU A 25 -9.23 4.87 2.80
N HIS A 26 -10.26 4.15 3.24
CA HIS A 26 -10.62 2.86 2.62
C HIS A 26 -10.96 2.98 1.14
N HIS A 27 -11.61 4.06 0.74
CA HIS A 27 -11.91 4.32 -0.68
C HIS A 27 -10.65 4.51 -1.52
N LEU A 28 -9.62 5.14 -0.99
CA LEU A 28 -8.36 5.38 -1.70
C LEU A 28 -7.65 4.08 -2.14
N THR A 29 -7.87 2.99 -1.42
CA THR A 29 -7.31 1.66 -1.74
C THR A 29 -8.32 0.69 -2.35
N GLY A 30 -9.51 1.18 -2.75
CA GLY A 30 -10.58 0.31 -3.20
C GLY A 30 -11.05 -0.67 -2.11
N ARG A 31 -11.02 -0.25 -0.84
CA ARG A 31 -11.35 -1.04 0.35
C ARG A 31 -10.46 -2.28 0.53
N ARG A 32 -9.22 -2.18 0.12
CA ARG A 32 -8.24 -3.25 0.25
C ARG A 32 -7.12 -2.87 1.19
N CYS A 33 -6.61 -3.87 1.90
CA CYS A 33 -5.42 -3.74 2.74
C CYS A 33 -4.23 -3.31 1.91
N LEU A 34 -3.55 -2.25 2.30
CA LEU A 34 -2.38 -1.76 1.59
C LEU A 34 -1.26 -2.80 1.57
N TYR A 35 -1.13 -3.60 2.63
CA TYR A 35 -0.07 -4.60 2.76
C TYR A 35 -0.32 -5.87 1.93
N CYS A 36 -1.46 -6.52 2.11
CA CYS A 36 -1.72 -7.84 1.50
C CYS A 36 -2.76 -7.84 0.38
N GLY A 37 -3.49 -6.75 0.18
CA GLY A 37 -4.51 -6.64 -0.86
C GLY A 37 -5.85 -7.31 -0.55
N LEU A 38 -6.00 -7.97 0.58
CA LEU A 38 -7.29 -8.50 1.06
C LEU A 38 -8.20 -7.35 1.50
N PRO A 39 -9.52 -7.59 1.70
CA PRO A 39 -10.41 -6.53 2.16
C PRO A 39 -9.92 -5.87 3.45
N SER A 40 -10.01 -4.55 3.54
CA SER A 40 -9.60 -3.78 4.71
C SER A 40 -10.76 -3.55 5.66
N GLN A 41 -10.53 -3.73 6.95
CA GLN A 41 -11.52 -3.51 8.00
C GLN A 41 -11.05 -2.51 9.06
N SER A 42 -9.78 -2.13 9.01
CA SER A 42 -9.17 -1.24 10.00
C SER A 42 -8.25 -0.23 9.35
N ILE A 43 -7.82 0.72 10.15
CA ILE A 43 -6.79 1.70 9.77
C ILE A 43 -5.58 1.43 10.65
N ASP A 44 -4.43 1.26 10.00
CA ASP A 44 -3.14 1.09 10.66
C ASP A 44 -2.37 2.41 10.68
N HIS A 45 -1.71 2.69 11.80
CA HIS A 45 -0.75 3.77 11.90
C HIS A 45 0.63 3.26 11.47
N VAL A 46 1.13 3.72 10.31
CA VAL A 46 2.44 3.30 9.76
C VAL A 46 3.53 3.52 10.80
N ARG A 47 3.60 4.73 11.35
CA ARG A 47 4.32 4.99 12.59
C ARG A 47 3.33 4.84 13.75
N PRO A 48 3.55 3.89 14.65
CA PRO A 48 2.62 3.62 15.74
C PRO A 48 2.39 4.82 16.65
N LEU A 49 1.18 4.93 17.20
CA LEU A 49 0.85 5.96 18.18
C LEU A 49 1.79 5.91 19.38
N SER A 50 2.17 4.71 19.83
CA SER A 50 3.13 4.48 20.92
C SER A 50 4.52 5.06 20.62
N HIS A 51 4.85 5.27 19.36
CA HIS A 51 6.12 5.84 18.89
C HIS A 51 5.96 7.27 18.35
N GLY A 52 4.91 7.95 18.76
CA GLY A 52 4.64 9.34 18.38
C GLY A 52 4.03 9.53 17.00
N GLY A 53 3.45 8.48 16.41
CA GLY A 53 2.71 8.58 15.17
C GLY A 53 1.45 9.43 15.32
N LEU A 54 1.09 10.16 14.27
CA LEU A 54 -0.08 11.02 14.23
C LEU A 54 -1.23 10.35 13.46
N SER A 55 -2.46 10.71 13.80
CA SER A 55 -3.65 10.30 13.06
C SER A 55 -3.91 11.26 11.90
N ILE A 56 -3.03 11.25 10.92
CA ILE A 56 -3.11 12.02 9.68
C ILE A 56 -3.09 11.07 8.48
N THR A 57 -3.55 11.54 7.33
CA THR A 57 -3.66 10.71 6.13
C THR A 57 -2.34 10.05 5.75
N GLU A 58 -1.24 10.78 5.82
CA GLU A 58 0.10 10.33 5.46
C GLU A 58 0.65 9.25 6.41
N ASN A 59 0.07 9.08 7.58
CA ASN A 59 0.48 8.08 8.55
C ASN A 59 -0.57 6.99 8.77
N CYS A 60 -1.70 7.03 8.10
CA CYS A 60 -2.80 6.11 8.32
C CYS A 60 -3.17 5.41 7.01
N VAL A 61 -3.09 4.10 7.00
CA VAL A 61 -3.37 3.28 5.83
C VAL A 61 -4.44 2.23 6.10
N PRO A 62 -5.30 1.94 5.11
CA PRO A 62 -6.24 0.83 5.23
C PRO A 62 -5.50 -0.50 5.39
N ALA A 63 -5.91 -1.29 6.36
CA ALA A 63 -5.34 -2.59 6.64
C ALA A 63 -6.42 -3.60 7.02
N CYS A 64 -6.18 -4.87 6.72
CA CYS A 64 -6.99 -5.94 7.27
C CYS A 64 -6.63 -6.15 8.76
N LEU A 65 -7.53 -6.76 9.51
CA LEU A 65 -7.29 -7.01 10.94
C LEU A 65 -6.06 -7.88 11.19
N SER A 66 -5.80 -8.83 10.31
CA SER A 66 -4.65 -9.71 10.41
C SER A 66 -3.31 -8.94 10.27
N CYS A 67 -3.16 -8.13 9.23
CA CYS A 67 -1.96 -7.31 9.05
C CYS A 67 -1.78 -6.31 10.15
N ASN A 68 -2.85 -5.60 10.52
CA ASN A 68 -2.80 -4.60 11.59
C ASN A 68 -2.41 -5.23 12.93
N GLY A 69 -3.00 -6.35 13.29
CA GLY A 69 -2.68 -7.08 14.52
C GLY A 69 -1.27 -7.66 14.52
N SER A 70 -0.84 -8.26 13.41
CA SER A 70 0.50 -8.83 13.26
C SER A 70 1.60 -7.76 13.31
N LYS A 71 1.37 -6.61 12.67
CA LYS A 71 2.31 -5.51 12.70
C LYS A 71 2.43 -4.91 14.10
N GLY A 72 1.30 -4.70 14.78
CA GLY A 72 1.28 -4.06 16.09
C GLY A 72 2.00 -2.71 16.07
N ASP A 73 2.93 -2.54 17.00
CA ASP A 73 3.78 -1.34 17.12
C ASP A 73 5.15 -1.45 16.45
N SER A 74 5.33 -2.45 15.58
CA SER A 74 6.56 -2.63 14.80
C SER A 74 6.72 -1.53 13.75
N GLU A 75 7.95 -1.29 13.34
CA GLU A 75 8.24 -0.43 12.19
C GLU A 75 7.70 -1.08 10.91
N ALA A 76 6.90 -0.32 10.14
CA ALA A 76 6.08 -0.87 9.08
C ALA A 76 6.87 -1.53 7.95
N PHE A 77 7.92 -0.86 7.44
CA PHE A 77 8.70 -1.39 6.32
C PHE A 77 9.50 -2.63 6.72
N HIS A 78 10.06 -2.62 7.91
CA HIS A 78 10.81 -3.75 8.44
C HIS A 78 9.91 -4.96 8.68
N TRP A 79 8.74 -4.76 9.28
CA TRP A 79 7.74 -5.80 9.45
C TRP A 79 7.24 -6.33 8.11
N TYR A 80 6.88 -5.43 7.18
CA TYR A 80 6.29 -5.81 5.91
C TYR A 80 7.25 -6.63 5.05
N ARG A 81 8.52 -6.26 5.01
CA ARG A 81 9.54 -6.99 4.24
C ARG A 81 9.69 -8.45 4.63
N ARG A 82 9.30 -8.82 5.83
CA ARG A 82 9.39 -10.20 6.35
C ARG A 82 8.14 -11.04 6.04
N GLN A 83 7.09 -10.44 5.51
CA GLN A 83 5.85 -11.15 5.26
C GLN A 83 5.93 -11.99 3.99
N VAL A 84 5.29 -13.16 3.99
CA VAL A 84 5.21 -14.04 2.81
C VAL A 84 4.48 -13.40 1.64
N PHE A 85 3.59 -12.45 1.93
CA PHE A 85 2.83 -11.68 0.95
C PHE A 85 3.51 -10.35 0.59
N TYR A 86 4.79 -10.17 0.91
CA TYR A 86 5.53 -8.97 0.58
C TYR A 86 5.51 -8.73 -0.93
N ASP A 87 5.13 -7.53 -1.33
CA ASP A 87 5.16 -7.06 -2.72
C ASP A 87 5.89 -5.72 -2.80
N PRO A 88 7.00 -5.64 -3.55
CA PRO A 88 7.76 -4.39 -3.69
C PRO A 88 6.92 -3.21 -4.19
N ARG A 89 5.92 -3.47 -5.03
CA ARG A 89 5.02 -2.43 -5.56
C ARG A 89 4.17 -1.84 -4.45
N ARG A 90 3.69 -2.68 -3.53
CA ARG A 90 2.95 -2.24 -2.34
C ARG A 90 3.86 -1.54 -1.34
N ALA A 91 5.09 -1.97 -1.19
CA ALA A 91 6.08 -1.29 -0.36
C ALA A 91 6.38 0.12 -0.91
N MET A 92 6.50 0.27 -2.23
CA MET A 92 6.63 1.57 -2.88
C MET A 92 5.37 2.41 -2.71
N ALA A 93 4.19 1.80 -2.78
CA ALA A 93 2.93 2.48 -2.53
C ALA A 93 2.85 3.01 -1.09
N LEU A 94 3.29 2.22 -0.11
CA LEU A 94 3.39 2.65 1.28
C LEU A 94 4.31 3.87 1.42
N ARG A 95 5.45 3.86 0.74
CA ARG A 95 6.38 4.98 0.75
C ARG A 95 5.75 6.22 0.14
N ALA A 96 5.18 6.10 -1.05
CA ALA A 96 4.49 7.21 -1.71
C ALA A 96 3.37 7.78 -0.83
N TRP A 97 2.61 6.91 -0.16
CA TRP A 97 1.56 7.31 0.76
C TRP A 97 2.11 8.14 1.92
N THR A 98 3.15 7.66 2.58
CA THR A 98 3.77 8.37 3.71
C THR A 98 4.46 9.66 3.30
N ASP A 99 4.87 9.79 2.03
CA ASP A 99 5.42 11.03 1.45
C ASP A 99 4.31 12.00 1.00
N GLY A 100 3.03 11.62 1.12
CA GLY A 100 1.88 12.45 0.75
C GLY A 100 1.50 12.36 -0.74
N ASP A 101 2.14 11.53 -1.52
CA ASP A 101 1.79 11.30 -2.93
C ASP A 101 0.78 10.15 -3.08
N LEU A 102 -0.48 10.47 -2.76
CA LEU A 102 -1.57 9.49 -2.81
C LEU A 102 -1.87 9.01 -4.23
N ARG A 103 -1.65 9.84 -5.25
CA ARG A 103 -1.86 9.43 -6.66
C ARG A 103 -0.87 8.37 -7.09
N LEU A 104 0.39 8.55 -6.76
CA LEU A 104 1.41 7.55 -7.04
C LEU A 104 1.13 6.27 -6.26
N ALA A 105 0.77 6.38 -4.98
CA ALA A 105 0.40 5.24 -4.17
C ALA A 105 -0.74 4.43 -4.80
N GLN A 106 -1.80 5.10 -5.26
CA GLN A 106 -2.93 4.44 -5.93
C GLN A 106 -2.52 3.73 -7.23
N ARG A 107 -1.66 4.33 -8.05
CA ARG A 107 -1.15 3.69 -9.27
C ARG A 107 -0.34 2.45 -8.97
N LEU A 108 0.52 2.51 -7.96
CA LEU A 108 1.34 1.38 -7.53
C LEU A 108 0.48 0.24 -6.98
N LEU A 109 -0.57 0.56 -6.21
CA LEU A 109 -1.54 -0.42 -5.72
C LEU A 109 -2.33 -1.06 -6.87
N ALA A 110 -2.77 -0.29 -7.84
CA ALA A 110 -3.43 -0.79 -9.03
C ALA A 110 -2.52 -1.74 -9.81
N TRP A 111 -1.27 -1.39 -9.99
CA TRP A 111 -0.27 -2.26 -10.62
C TRP A 111 -0.07 -3.57 -9.85
N SER A 112 0.00 -3.52 -8.53
CA SER A 112 0.14 -4.73 -7.70
C SER A 112 -1.05 -5.69 -7.83
N SER A 113 -2.21 -5.18 -8.22
CA SER A 113 -3.43 -5.99 -8.40
C SER A 113 -3.47 -6.74 -9.74
N LEU A 114 -2.56 -6.45 -10.67
CA LEU A 114 -2.48 -7.09 -11.98
C LEU A 114 -1.68 -8.41 -11.99
N GLY A 115 -1.31 -8.91 -10.81
CA GLY A 115 -0.52 -10.14 -10.69
C GLY A 115 1.00 -9.89 -10.59
N PRO A 116 1.81 -10.96 -10.56
CA PRO A 116 3.26 -10.87 -10.49
C PRO A 116 3.85 -10.06 -11.64
N CYS A 117 4.96 -9.37 -11.40
CA CYS A 117 5.69 -8.68 -12.45
C CYS A 117 6.10 -9.67 -13.56
N GLY A 118 5.53 -9.57 -14.73
CA GLY A 118 5.87 -10.39 -15.89
C GLY A 118 4.74 -11.21 -16.46
N GLU A 119 3.56 -11.25 -15.85
CA GLU A 119 2.38 -11.92 -16.40
C GLU A 119 1.36 -10.96 -17.05
N GLY A 120 1.81 -9.78 -17.48
CA GLY A 120 1.05 -8.93 -18.38
C GLY A 120 1.35 -9.35 -19.82
N ASP A 121 0.33 -9.83 -20.54
CA ASP A 121 0.29 -10.21 -21.95
C ASP A 121 0.79 -11.62 -22.31
N GLN A 122 0.06 -12.63 -21.87
CA GLN A 122 -0.03 -13.86 -22.64
C GLN A 122 -1.49 -14.31 -22.81
N ALA A 123 -2.28 -13.46 -23.45
CA ALA A 123 -3.45 -13.93 -24.16
C ALA A 123 -3.01 -14.27 -25.57
N GLY A 124 -2.65 -15.52 -25.82
CA GLY A 124 -2.67 -16.08 -27.17
C GLY A 124 -1.35 -16.39 -27.86
N GLU A 125 -0.31 -16.83 -27.19
CA GLU A 125 0.79 -17.44 -27.91
C GLU A 125 1.10 -18.83 -27.34
N LYS A 126 0.93 -19.84 -28.20
CA LYS A 126 1.24 -21.23 -27.91
C LYS A 126 2.71 -21.35 -27.56
N ALA A 127 2.99 -21.86 -26.38
CA ALA A 127 4.33 -22.10 -25.90
C ALA A 127 5.15 -22.94 -26.89
N GLN A 128 6.18 -22.35 -27.45
CA GLN A 128 7.30 -23.11 -27.97
C GLN A 128 8.31 -23.30 -26.82
N PRO A 129 8.94 -24.48 -26.72
CA PRO A 129 9.88 -24.73 -25.65
C PRO A 129 11.11 -23.85 -25.83
N HIS A 130 11.28 -22.89 -24.96
CA HIS A 130 12.45 -22.06 -24.95
C HIS A 130 13.65 -22.85 -24.45
N GLN A 131 14.63 -22.97 -25.32
CA GLN A 131 15.98 -23.30 -24.94
C GLN A 131 16.47 -22.31 -23.87
N THR A 132 16.95 -22.84 -22.78
CA THR A 132 17.62 -22.12 -21.71
C THR A 132 18.75 -21.27 -22.28
N ARG A 133 18.51 -20.00 -22.53
CA ARG A 133 19.59 -19.02 -22.64
C ARG A 133 20.08 -18.77 -21.21
N GLN A 134 21.31 -19.17 -20.99
CA GLN A 134 22.05 -18.82 -19.77
C GLN A 134 21.95 -17.30 -19.60
N ALA A 135 21.39 -16.90 -18.46
CA ALA A 135 21.33 -15.50 -18.10
C ALA A 135 22.76 -14.97 -17.97
N THR A 136 23.13 -14.08 -18.90
CA THR A 136 24.30 -13.24 -18.72
C THR A 136 24.09 -12.42 -17.47
N SER A 137 25.05 -12.51 -16.58
CA SER A 137 25.06 -11.92 -15.26
C SER A 137 24.64 -10.45 -15.27
N PRO A 138 23.74 -10.06 -14.37
CA PRO A 138 23.35 -8.68 -14.20
C PRO A 138 24.54 -7.82 -13.79
N LEU A 139 24.55 -6.59 -14.28
CA LEU A 139 25.60 -5.58 -14.03
C LEU A 139 25.93 -5.30 -12.56
N TRP A 140 25.08 -5.67 -11.62
CA TRP A 140 25.30 -5.49 -10.19
C TRP A 140 26.32 -6.46 -9.57
N ARG A 141 26.75 -7.50 -10.31
CA ARG A 141 27.76 -8.45 -9.82
C ARG A 141 29.16 -7.84 -9.70
N TRP A 142 29.34 -6.63 -10.21
CA TRP A 142 30.62 -5.93 -10.20
C TRP A 142 30.95 -5.20 -8.90
N GLN A 143 30.01 -5.05 -8.02
CA GLN A 143 30.20 -4.22 -6.82
C GLN A 143 30.61 -4.99 -5.56
N MET A 144 30.85 -6.30 -5.67
CA MET A 144 31.25 -7.12 -4.53
C MET A 144 32.68 -7.72 -4.62
N ALA A 145 33.48 -7.23 -5.55
CA ALA A 145 34.87 -7.64 -5.68
C ALA A 145 35.79 -6.44 -5.53
N SER A 146 35.94 -5.96 -4.31
CA SER A 146 37.07 -5.13 -3.84
C SER A 146 37.17 -5.21 -2.35
#